data_cf3f1646186c49dcc600438abae8c841
#
_entry.id   cf3f1646186c49dcc600438abae8c841
#
_cell.length_a   1.000
_cell.length_b   1.000
_cell.length_c   1.000
_cell.angle_alpha   90.00
_cell.angle_beta   90.00
_cell.angle_gamma   90.00
#
_symmetry.space_group_name_H-M   'P 1'
#
loop_
_entity.id
_entity.type
_entity.pdbx_description
1 polymer ?
#
loop_
_entity_poly.entity_id
_entity_poly.type
_entity_poly.pdbx_seq_one_letter_code
_entity_poly.pdbx_strand_id
1 'polypeptide(L)'
;MRTARHFLNTALFIFPLVLAAQDKLGTRDGEITFFSSTPMEDITAVNSKVASVFLPSTGAIEFSALIKAFEFRKAMMQEHFNEDYMESDKFPKAIFKGKVLPTSGDDLSRPGVHAVSVEGDLTMHGVTRHITVPATMTTAGDGGIQATCDLKVKPEDYGIKVPSVVREKIAETLDVKVRIAFTKL
;
A
#
# COMPACT_ATOMS: atom_id res chain seq x y z
N MET A 1 -58.20 -47.43 29.51
CA MET A 1 -56.89 -47.26 28.92
C MET A 1 -56.74 -45.84 28.44
N ARG A 2 -55.93 -45.02 29.15
CA ARG A 2 -55.66 -43.61 28.82
C ARG A 2 -54.26 -43.52 28.24
N THR A 3 -54.15 -43.20 26.94
CA THR A 3 -52.89 -42.98 26.21
C THR A 3 -52.44 -41.51 26.45
N ALA A 4 -51.31 -41.35 27.17
CA ALA A 4 -50.65 -40.05 27.34
C ALA A 4 -49.82 -39.72 26.10
N ARG A 5 -50.14 -38.64 25.40
CA ARG A 5 -49.35 -38.08 24.30
C ARG A 5 -48.31 -37.12 24.87
N HIS A 6 -47.05 -37.52 24.85
CA HIS A 6 -45.93 -36.63 25.16
C HIS A 6 -45.65 -35.69 23.95
N PHE A 7 -45.91 -34.39 24.11
CA PHE A 7 -45.46 -33.37 23.18
C PHE A 7 -43.99 -33.06 23.46
N LEU A 8 -43.13 -33.45 22.55
CA LEU A 8 -41.71 -33.07 22.55
C LEU A 8 -41.57 -31.64 22.01
N ASN A 9 -41.34 -30.68 22.90
CA ASN A 9 -41.16 -29.25 22.56
C ASN A 9 -39.69 -29.05 22.17
N THR A 10 -39.39 -29.04 20.86
CA THR A 10 -38.04 -28.79 20.34
C THR A 10 -37.85 -27.27 20.30
N ALA A 11 -37.17 -26.71 21.28
CA ALA A 11 -36.76 -25.31 21.28
C ALA A 11 -35.64 -25.09 20.25
N LEU A 12 -35.97 -24.41 19.16
CA LEU A 12 -34.99 -23.97 18.14
C LEU A 12 -34.21 -22.76 18.68
N PHE A 13 -32.98 -22.98 19.11
CA PHE A 13 -32.06 -21.95 19.52
C PHE A 13 -31.52 -21.23 18.27
N ILE A 14 -32.09 -20.07 17.94
CA ILE A 14 -31.56 -19.17 16.91
C ILE A 14 -30.39 -18.43 17.54
N PHE A 15 -29.16 -18.84 17.22
CA PHE A 15 -27.94 -18.11 17.55
C PHE A 15 -27.84 -16.89 16.63
N PRO A 16 -27.86 -15.64 17.17
CA PRO A 16 -27.64 -14.48 16.31
C PRO A 16 -26.20 -14.52 15.80
N LEU A 17 -26.03 -14.62 14.48
CA LEU A 17 -24.76 -14.43 13.82
C LEU A 17 -24.41 -12.96 13.90
N VAL A 18 -23.61 -12.57 14.90
CA VAL A 18 -23.03 -11.21 14.99
C VAL A 18 -22.02 -11.10 13.86
N LEU A 19 -22.42 -10.50 12.74
CA LEU A 19 -21.50 -10.04 11.71
C LEU A 19 -20.66 -8.92 12.33
N ALA A 20 -19.47 -9.23 12.80
CA ALA A 20 -18.50 -8.21 13.17
C ALA A 20 -18.16 -7.41 11.91
N ALA A 21 -18.63 -6.16 11.83
CA ALA A 21 -18.17 -5.24 10.80
C ALA A 21 -16.66 -5.11 10.96
N GLN A 22 -15.91 -5.58 9.98
CA GLN A 22 -14.45 -5.39 9.98
C GLN A 22 -14.19 -3.91 9.78
N ASP A 23 -13.53 -3.26 10.76
CA ASP A 23 -13.09 -1.88 10.62
C ASP A 23 -12.12 -1.79 9.45
N LYS A 24 -12.65 -1.28 8.33
CA LYS A 24 -11.91 -1.08 7.10
C LYS A 24 -11.51 0.38 7.01
N LEU A 25 -10.20 0.61 6.94
CA LEU A 25 -9.63 1.93 6.74
C LEU A 25 -9.18 2.09 5.29
N GLY A 26 -9.26 3.30 4.77
CA GLY A 26 -8.81 3.55 3.41
C GLY A 26 -8.50 5.01 3.12
N THR A 27 -7.92 5.24 1.95
CA THR A 27 -7.66 6.55 1.37
C THR A 27 -7.69 6.49 -0.15
N ARG A 28 -7.83 7.66 -0.79
CA ARG A 28 -7.59 7.87 -2.22
C ARG A 28 -6.57 8.98 -2.49
N ASP A 29 -6.09 9.60 -1.42
CA ASP A 29 -5.21 10.76 -1.45
C ASP A 29 -3.87 10.45 -0.77
N GLY A 30 -3.42 9.19 -0.86
CA GLY A 30 -2.09 8.80 -0.43
C GLY A 30 -1.03 9.39 -1.35
N GLU A 31 0.16 9.64 -0.80
CA GLU A 31 1.29 10.21 -1.52
C GLU A 31 2.42 9.21 -1.68
N ILE A 32 2.95 9.12 -2.89
CA ILE A 32 4.22 8.47 -3.18
C ILE A 32 5.13 9.50 -3.87
N THR A 33 6.31 9.71 -3.30
CA THR A 33 7.37 10.50 -3.92
C THR A 33 8.54 9.59 -4.23
N PHE A 34 9.08 9.65 -5.42
CA PHE A 34 10.40 9.06 -5.68
C PHE A 34 11.43 10.13 -6.01
N PHE A 35 12.66 9.83 -5.66
CA PHE A 35 13.80 10.69 -5.87
C PHE A 35 14.96 9.89 -6.49
N SER A 36 15.49 10.42 -7.59
CA SER A 36 16.70 9.95 -8.26
C SER A 36 17.73 11.05 -8.19
N SER A 37 18.88 10.79 -7.58
CA SER A 37 19.96 11.78 -7.48
C SER A 37 21.23 11.23 -8.09
N THR A 38 21.82 12.00 -8.98
CA THR A 38 23.14 11.77 -9.56
C THR A 38 23.93 13.08 -9.58
N PRO A 39 25.26 13.04 -9.79
CA PRO A 39 26.05 14.27 -9.96
C PRO A 39 25.58 15.15 -11.12
N MET A 40 24.83 14.60 -12.08
CA MET A 40 24.38 15.28 -13.28
C MET A 40 22.98 15.85 -13.15
N GLU A 41 22.07 15.19 -12.43
CA GLU A 41 20.66 15.59 -12.37
C GLU A 41 19.95 15.01 -11.14
N ASP A 42 19.09 15.82 -10.53
CA ASP A 42 18.12 15.42 -9.52
C ASP A 42 16.72 15.38 -10.16
N ILE A 43 16.07 14.22 -10.03
CA ILE A 43 14.72 13.98 -10.55
C ILE A 43 13.82 13.66 -9.38
N THR A 44 12.73 14.41 -9.25
CA THR A 44 11.67 14.14 -8.28
C THR A 44 10.34 14.01 -9.01
N ALA A 45 9.55 13.03 -8.64
CA ALA A 45 8.17 12.92 -9.06
C ALA A 45 7.26 12.57 -7.88
N VAL A 46 6.05 13.11 -7.89
CA VAL A 46 5.08 12.96 -6.81
C VAL A 46 3.76 12.45 -7.39
N ASN A 47 3.18 11.45 -6.73
CA ASN A 47 1.83 10.99 -7.00
C ASN A 47 1.00 11.17 -5.72
N SER A 48 0.03 12.08 -5.74
CA SER A 48 -0.86 12.39 -4.61
C SER A 48 -2.25 11.76 -4.75
N LYS A 49 -2.38 10.70 -5.58
CA LYS A 49 -3.65 10.01 -5.87
C LYS A 49 -3.52 8.49 -5.65
N VAL A 50 -2.81 8.12 -4.61
CA VAL A 50 -2.62 6.70 -4.27
C VAL A 50 -3.82 6.20 -3.48
N ALA A 51 -4.48 5.16 -4.01
CA ALA A 51 -5.52 4.46 -3.28
C ALA A 51 -4.91 3.39 -2.38
N SER A 52 -5.37 3.31 -1.15
CA SER A 52 -4.97 2.26 -0.23
C SER A 52 -6.11 1.81 0.66
N VAL A 53 -6.08 0.54 1.05
CA VAL A 53 -7.00 -0.08 2.01
C VAL A 53 -6.18 -0.85 3.04
N PHE A 54 -6.55 -0.68 4.31
CA PHE A 54 -5.97 -1.38 5.44
C PHE A 54 -7.06 -2.02 6.30
N LEU A 55 -6.85 -3.27 6.69
CA LEU A 55 -7.71 -4.04 7.58
C LEU A 55 -6.95 -4.28 8.90
N PRO A 56 -7.14 -3.46 9.93
CA PRO A 56 -6.40 -3.59 11.20
C PRO A 56 -6.55 -4.96 11.86
N SER A 57 -7.72 -5.59 11.74
CA SER A 57 -8.02 -6.91 12.33
C SER A 57 -7.16 -8.06 11.79
N THR A 58 -6.67 -7.94 10.55
CA THR A 58 -5.87 -8.98 9.89
C THR A 58 -4.46 -8.52 9.54
N GLY A 59 -4.21 -7.21 9.64
CA GLY A 59 -3.01 -6.55 9.14
C GLY A 59 -2.94 -6.45 7.61
N ALA A 60 -3.95 -6.92 6.87
CA ALA A 60 -3.93 -6.88 5.42
C ALA A 60 -3.94 -5.45 4.87
N ILE A 61 -3.07 -5.18 3.91
CA ILE A 61 -2.90 -3.86 3.31
C ILE A 61 -2.73 -3.98 1.78
N GLU A 62 -3.41 -3.12 1.05
CA GLU A 62 -3.26 -3.00 -0.39
C GLU A 62 -3.03 -1.54 -0.79
N PHE A 63 -2.17 -1.33 -1.80
CA PHE A 63 -1.94 -0.04 -2.45
C PHE A 63 -2.13 -0.17 -3.95
N SER A 64 -2.63 0.90 -4.56
CA SER A 64 -2.72 1.05 -6.00
C SER A 64 -2.34 2.48 -6.39
N ALA A 65 -1.24 2.63 -7.12
CA ALA A 65 -0.77 3.88 -7.68
C ALA A 65 -0.92 3.87 -9.21
N LEU A 66 -1.65 4.84 -9.75
CA LEU A 66 -1.71 5.06 -11.19
C LEU A 66 -0.38 5.63 -11.67
N ILE A 67 0.24 5.03 -12.68
CA ILE A 67 1.55 5.47 -13.20
C ILE A 67 1.43 6.88 -13.82
N LYS A 68 0.38 7.13 -14.58
CA LYS A 68 0.13 8.46 -15.19
C LYS A 68 -0.17 9.58 -14.20
N ALA A 69 -0.38 9.26 -12.91
CA ALA A 69 -0.62 10.25 -11.88
C ALA A 69 0.67 10.75 -11.20
N PHE A 70 1.84 10.27 -11.62
CA PHE A 70 3.10 10.86 -11.19
C PHE A 70 3.35 12.19 -11.92
N GLU A 71 3.57 13.24 -11.16
CA GLU A 71 3.81 14.59 -11.66
C GLU A 71 5.30 14.97 -11.53
N PHE A 72 5.85 15.51 -12.59
CA PHE A 72 7.24 15.94 -12.69
C PHE A 72 7.32 17.46 -12.88
N ARG A 73 8.45 18.05 -12.48
CA ARG A 73 8.69 19.47 -12.73
C ARG A 73 8.80 19.83 -14.21
N LYS A 74 9.28 18.90 -15.05
CA LYS A 74 9.46 19.07 -16.49
C LYS A 74 8.52 18.13 -17.23
N ALA A 75 7.65 18.67 -18.08
CA ALA A 75 6.68 17.88 -18.85
C ALA A 75 7.35 16.79 -19.72
N MET A 76 8.50 17.08 -20.32
CA MET A 76 9.26 16.10 -21.10
C MET A 76 9.73 14.91 -20.25
N MET A 77 10.11 15.11 -18.99
CA MET A 77 10.46 14.00 -18.09
C MET A 77 9.27 13.13 -17.76
N GLN A 78 8.10 13.74 -17.60
CA GLN A 78 6.86 13.02 -17.36
C GLN A 78 6.44 12.19 -18.57
N GLU A 79 6.62 12.70 -19.78
CA GLU A 79 6.38 11.99 -21.03
C GLU A 79 7.30 10.77 -21.14
N HIS A 80 8.63 10.97 -21.04
CA HIS A 80 9.59 9.85 -21.06
C HIS A 80 9.32 8.82 -19.95
N PHE A 81 8.98 9.27 -18.73
CA PHE A 81 8.61 8.36 -17.66
C PHE A 81 7.43 7.47 -18.05
N ASN A 82 6.38 8.06 -18.64
CA ASN A 82 5.19 7.31 -19.00
C ASN A 82 5.39 6.39 -20.21
N GLU A 83 6.12 6.86 -21.23
CA GLU A 83 6.22 6.18 -22.52
C GLU A 83 7.41 5.23 -22.60
N ASP A 84 8.61 5.73 -22.22
CA ASP A 84 9.85 5.00 -22.45
C ASP A 84 10.22 4.07 -21.27
N TYR A 85 9.89 4.48 -20.03
CA TYR A 85 10.29 3.73 -18.83
C TYR A 85 9.18 2.85 -18.27
N MET A 86 8.01 3.43 -18.06
CA MET A 86 6.93 2.72 -17.37
C MET A 86 5.93 2.06 -18.31
N GLU A 87 5.99 2.37 -19.62
CA GLU A 87 5.01 1.89 -20.60
C GLU A 87 3.59 1.97 -20.04
N SER A 88 3.20 3.16 -19.54
CA SER A 88 2.03 3.34 -18.66
C SER A 88 0.69 3.01 -19.32
N ASP A 89 0.63 2.91 -20.65
CA ASP A 89 -0.53 2.41 -21.39
C ASP A 89 -0.68 0.89 -21.25
N LYS A 90 0.43 0.18 -21.16
CA LYS A 90 0.48 -1.28 -21.01
C LYS A 90 0.45 -1.69 -19.53
N PHE A 91 1.15 -0.93 -18.68
CA PHE A 91 1.26 -1.17 -17.24
C PHE A 91 0.75 0.04 -16.45
N PRO A 92 -0.57 0.29 -16.41
CA PRO A 92 -1.14 1.54 -15.91
C PRO A 92 -1.02 1.73 -14.39
N LYS A 93 -0.67 0.66 -13.64
CA LYS A 93 -0.64 0.69 -12.18
C LYS A 93 0.58 -0.01 -11.61
N ALA A 94 1.09 0.54 -10.51
CA ALA A 94 1.85 -0.22 -9.53
C ALA A 94 0.90 -0.67 -8.41
N ILE A 95 0.99 -1.94 -8.00
CA ILE A 95 0.11 -2.55 -7.00
C ILE A 95 0.97 -3.23 -5.93
N PHE A 96 0.67 -2.98 -4.68
CA PHE A 96 1.24 -3.73 -3.55
C PHE A 96 0.11 -4.45 -2.80
N LYS A 97 0.35 -5.71 -2.46
CA LYS A 97 -0.53 -6.52 -1.62
C LYS A 97 0.29 -7.21 -0.54
N GLY A 98 -0.05 -6.96 0.71
CA GLY A 98 0.76 -7.48 1.79
C GLY A 98 0.10 -7.40 3.16
N LYS A 99 0.94 -7.45 4.17
CA LYS A 99 0.55 -7.37 5.57
C LYS A 99 1.43 -6.40 6.35
N VAL A 100 0.82 -5.73 7.28
CA VAL A 100 1.47 -4.99 8.35
C VAL A 100 1.71 -5.96 9.51
N LEU A 101 2.95 -6.06 9.95
CA LEU A 101 3.38 -6.88 11.07
C LEU A 101 3.87 -5.94 12.16
N PRO A 102 3.12 -5.75 13.25
CA PRO A 102 3.58 -4.97 14.39
C PRO A 102 4.86 -5.58 14.98
N THR A 103 5.76 -4.72 15.43
CA THR A 103 6.90 -5.18 16.23
C THR A 103 6.40 -5.77 17.54
N SER A 104 7.09 -6.77 18.07
CA SER A 104 6.66 -7.55 19.24
C SER A 104 6.13 -6.67 20.39
N GLY A 105 4.87 -6.89 20.77
CA GLY A 105 4.22 -6.19 21.86
C GLY A 105 3.46 -4.90 21.50
N ASP A 106 3.52 -4.47 20.24
CA ASP A 106 2.81 -3.28 19.77
C ASP A 106 1.35 -3.59 19.39
N ASP A 107 0.45 -2.69 19.79
CA ASP A 107 -0.99 -2.79 19.55
C ASP A 107 -1.43 -1.55 18.76
N LEU A 108 -1.62 -1.72 17.44
CA LEU A 108 -2.00 -0.65 16.52
C LEU A 108 -3.36 -0.01 16.83
N SER A 109 -4.18 -0.62 17.72
CA SER A 109 -5.46 -0.05 18.13
C SER A 109 -5.29 1.08 19.16
N ARG A 110 -4.13 1.19 19.80
CA ARG A 110 -3.84 2.20 20.81
C ARG A 110 -3.28 3.46 20.16
N PRO A 111 -3.70 4.65 20.61
CA PRO A 111 -3.07 5.89 20.17
C PRO A 111 -1.57 5.90 20.47
N GLY A 112 -0.77 6.28 19.47
CA GLY A 112 0.70 6.30 19.62
C GLY A 112 1.42 6.09 18.30
N VAL A 113 2.74 6.05 18.40
CA VAL A 113 3.66 5.77 17.27
C VAL A 113 4.14 4.34 17.36
N HIS A 114 3.92 3.56 16.32
CA HIS A 114 4.20 2.14 16.25
C HIS A 114 5.21 1.86 15.12
N ALA A 115 6.30 1.19 15.48
CA ALA A 115 7.21 0.64 14.48
C ALA A 115 6.64 -0.68 13.95
N VAL A 116 6.56 -0.80 12.63
CA VAL A 116 6.01 -2.00 11.97
C VAL A 116 6.92 -2.46 10.84
N SER A 117 6.80 -3.73 10.48
CA SER A 117 7.30 -4.26 9.22
C SER A 117 6.15 -4.45 8.26
N VAL A 118 6.30 -4.04 7.01
CA VAL A 118 5.33 -4.28 5.95
C VAL A 118 5.95 -5.25 4.96
N GLU A 119 5.32 -6.42 4.80
CA GLU A 119 5.79 -7.45 3.87
C GLU A 119 4.71 -7.78 2.85
N GLY A 120 5.11 -8.07 1.62
CA GLY A 120 4.17 -8.44 0.56
C GLY A 120 4.77 -8.32 -0.83
N ASP A 121 3.89 -8.40 -1.82
CA ASP A 121 4.24 -8.45 -3.21
C ASP A 121 3.98 -7.10 -3.89
N LEU A 122 5.05 -6.48 -4.38
CA LEU A 122 4.99 -5.28 -5.22
C LEU A 122 5.04 -5.68 -6.68
N THR A 123 3.97 -5.38 -7.41
CA THR A 123 3.88 -5.55 -8.86
C THR A 123 4.00 -4.19 -9.53
N MET A 124 4.99 -4.03 -10.40
CA MET A 124 5.24 -2.82 -11.16
C MET A 124 5.80 -3.22 -12.54
N HIS A 125 5.38 -2.54 -13.60
CA HIS A 125 5.85 -2.81 -14.98
C HIS A 125 5.72 -4.30 -15.38
N GLY A 126 4.68 -4.99 -14.89
CA GLY A 126 4.41 -6.41 -15.15
C GLY A 126 5.29 -7.39 -14.36
N VAL A 127 6.21 -6.94 -13.53
CA VAL A 127 7.07 -7.77 -12.69
C VAL A 127 6.64 -7.69 -11.23
N THR A 128 6.53 -8.84 -10.56
CA THR A 128 6.20 -8.93 -9.14
C THR A 128 7.45 -9.31 -8.33
N ARG A 129 7.69 -8.57 -7.24
CA ARG A 129 8.76 -8.85 -6.27
C ARG A 129 8.19 -8.87 -4.87
N HIS A 130 8.58 -9.87 -4.09
CA HIS A 130 8.33 -9.87 -2.64
C HIS A 130 9.29 -8.90 -1.97
N ILE A 131 8.75 -7.96 -1.16
CA ILE A 131 9.53 -6.97 -0.43
C ILE A 131 9.12 -6.97 1.04
N THR A 132 10.08 -6.61 1.88
CA THR A 132 9.85 -6.35 3.31
C THR A 132 10.50 -5.02 3.65
N VAL A 133 9.72 -4.10 4.19
CA VAL A 133 10.18 -2.74 4.47
C VAL A 133 9.77 -2.30 5.87
N PRO A 134 10.65 -1.60 6.61
CA PRO A 134 10.27 -0.96 7.86
C PRO A 134 9.34 0.22 7.58
N ALA A 135 8.34 0.39 8.42
CA ALA A 135 7.41 1.50 8.35
C ALA A 135 7.05 2.00 9.75
N THR A 136 6.49 3.20 9.81
CA THR A 136 5.94 3.78 11.03
C THR A 136 4.46 4.02 10.82
N MET A 137 3.64 3.58 11.77
CA MET A 137 2.22 3.88 11.83
C MET A 137 1.92 4.70 13.07
N THR A 138 1.20 5.79 12.91
CA THR A 138 0.76 6.64 14.03
C THR A 138 -0.75 6.56 14.11
N THR A 139 -1.25 6.00 15.22
CA THR A 139 -2.68 5.91 15.50
C THR A 139 -3.11 7.14 16.33
N ALA A 140 -4.08 7.88 15.83
CA ALA A 140 -4.68 9.01 16.51
C ALA A 140 -5.79 8.57 17.48
N GLY A 141 -6.16 9.44 18.42
CA GLY A 141 -7.21 9.16 19.41
C GLY A 141 -8.61 8.97 18.82
N ASP A 142 -8.85 9.43 17.60
CA ASP A 142 -10.09 9.25 16.83
C ASP A 142 -10.10 7.96 15.98
N GLY A 143 -9.01 7.18 16.03
CA GLY A 143 -8.85 5.95 15.29
C GLY A 143 -8.34 6.14 13.86
N GLY A 144 -7.99 7.35 13.45
CA GLY A 144 -7.26 7.61 12.21
C GLY A 144 -5.83 7.07 12.29
N ILE A 145 -5.28 6.56 11.19
CA ILE A 145 -3.92 6.03 11.13
C ILE A 145 -3.14 6.74 10.04
N GLN A 146 -1.99 7.29 10.40
CA GLN A 146 -1.00 7.76 9.43
C GLN A 146 0.11 6.73 9.29
N ALA A 147 0.45 6.36 8.07
CA ALA A 147 1.56 5.44 7.77
C ALA A 147 2.62 6.14 6.92
N THR A 148 3.89 5.91 7.27
CA THR A 148 5.04 6.40 6.52
C THR A 148 6.03 5.27 6.31
N CYS A 149 6.63 5.23 5.11
CA CYS A 149 7.63 4.25 4.75
C CYS A 149 8.64 4.87 3.79
N ASP A 150 9.92 4.59 4.02
CA ASP A 150 11.00 4.90 3.09
C ASP A 150 11.59 3.59 2.56
N LEU A 151 11.64 3.43 1.25
CA LEU A 151 12.20 2.23 0.62
C LEU A 151 13.07 2.60 -0.59
N LYS A 152 13.90 1.65 -0.98
CA LYS A 152 14.74 1.78 -2.18
C LYS A 152 14.21 0.85 -3.27
N VAL A 153 14.13 1.39 -4.48
CA VAL A 153 13.66 0.64 -5.65
C VAL A 153 14.72 0.70 -6.75
N LYS A 154 15.09 -0.45 -7.29
CA LYS A 154 15.91 -0.55 -8.51
C LYS A 154 15.00 -0.77 -9.70
N PRO A 155 14.95 0.14 -10.69
CA PRO A 155 14.11 -0.03 -11.87
C PRO A 155 14.38 -1.35 -12.62
N GLU A 156 15.65 -1.76 -12.70
CA GLU A 156 16.05 -2.99 -13.38
C GLU A 156 15.44 -4.26 -12.74
N ASP A 157 15.17 -4.27 -11.42
CA ASP A 157 14.51 -5.38 -10.73
C ASP A 157 13.07 -5.60 -11.23
N TYR A 158 12.48 -4.58 -11.84
CA TYR A 158 11.13 -4.61 -12.43
C TYR A 158 11.15 -4.59 -13.96
N GLY A 159 12.31 -4.91 -14.57
CA GLY A 159 12.43 -4.96 -16.02
C GLY A 159 12.42 -3.60 -16.72
N ILE A 160 12.50 -2.50 -15.95
CA ILE A 160 12.55 -1.15 -16.49
C ILE A 160 13.99 -0.86 -16.93
N LYS A 161 14.19 -0.67 -18.23
CA LYS A 161 15.51 -0.46 -18.82
C LYS A 161 15.84 1.03 -18.88
N VAL A 162 16.96 1.42 -18.27
CA VAL A 162 17.52 2.76 -18.41
C VAL A 162 18.55 2.76 -19.54
N PRO A 163 18.32 3.50 -20.65
CA PRO A 163 19.26 3.57 -21.76
C PRO A 163 20.63 4.08 -21.33
N SER A 164 21.71 3.56 -21.90
CA SER A 164 23.10 3.93 -21.53
C SER A 164 23.39 5.42 -21.66
N VAL A 165 22.76 6.08 -22.65
CA VAL A 165 22.96 7.52 -22.94
C VAL A 165 22.42 8.46 -21.84
N VAL A 166 21.55 7.97 -20.97
CA VAL A 166 20.98 8.73 -19.85
C VAL A 166 21.30 8.13 -18.47
N ARG A 167 22.10 7.06 -18.45
CA ARG A 167 22.47 6.36 -17.20
C ARG A 167 23.19 7.25 -16.18
N GLU A 168 23.93 8.25 -16.63
CA GLU A 168 24.58 9.22 -15.75
C GLU A 168 23.61 10.23 -15.11
N LYS A 169 22.36 10.31 -15.62
CA LYS A 169 21.32 11.21 -15.14
C LYS A 169 20.26 10.53 -14.28
N ILE A 170 20.22 9.19 -14.27
CA ILE A 170 19.21 8.42 -13.53
C ILE A 170 19.94 7.46 -12.59
N ALA A 171 19.68 7.57 -11.31
CA ALA A 171 20.27 6.70 -10.30
C ALA A 171 19.85 5.24 -10.50
N GLU A 172 20.78 4.31 -10.28
CA GLU A 172 20.48 2.87 -10.32
C GLU A 172 19.46 2.44 -9.27
N THR A 173 19.42 3.18 -8.17
CA THR A 173 18.48 2.94 -7.07
C THR A 173 17.78 4.25 -6.72
N LEU A 174 16.47 4.21 -6.72
CA LEU A 174 15.62 5.35 -6.39
C LEU A 174 15.22 5.30 -4.92
N ASP A 175 15.23 6.46 -4.26
CA ASP A 175 14.62 6.62 -2.95
C ASP A 175 13.11 6.85 -3.13
N VAL A 176 12.29 6.04 -2.46
CA VAL A 176 10.83 6.13 -2.54
C VAL A 176 10.27 6.38 -1.15
N LYS A 177 9.46 7.43 -1.01
CA LYS A 177 8.75 7.77 0.21
C LYS A 177 7.25 7.58 0.01
N VAL A 178 6.63 6.89 0.95
CA VAL A 178 5.19 6.66 0.98
C VAL A 178 4.60 7.32 2.22
N ARG A 179 3.54 8.08 2.05
CA ARG A 179 2.76 8.71 3.12
C ARG A 179 1.29 8.48 2.89
N ILE A 180 0.63 7.89 3.86
CA ILE A 180 -0.78 7.53 3.77
C ILE A 180 -1.50 8.00 5.03
N ALA A 181 -2.63 8.65 4.86
CA ALA A 181 -3.58 8.93 5.93
C ALA A 181 -4.82 8.06 5.72
N PHE A 182 -5.02 7.09 6.61
CA PHE A 182 -6.17 6.20 6.58
C PHE A 182 -7.31 6.77 7.41
N THR A 183 -8.53 6.72 6.87
CA THR A 183 -9.78 7.03 7.55
C THR A 183 -10.75 5.86 7.44
N LYS A 184 -11.77 5.80 8.26
CA LYS A 184 -12.84 4.79 8.15
C LYS A 184 -13.56 4.92 6.81
N LEU A 185 -13.81 3.77 6.16
CA LEU A 185 -14.54 3.67 4.91
C LEU A 185 -16.01 3.39 5.18
#